data_decb86fab6119d5c0ce6dcabf0fc3308
#
_entry.id   decb86fab6119d5c0ce6dcabf0fc3308
#
_cell.length_a   1.000
_cell.length_b   1.000
_cell.length_c   1.000
_cell.angle_alpha   90.00
_cell.angle_beta   90.00
_cell.angle_gamma   90.00
#
_symmetry.space_group_name_H-M   'P 1'
#
loop_
_entity.id
_entity.type
_entity.pdbx_description
1 polymer ?
#
loop_
_entity_poly.entity_id
_entity_poly.type
_entity_poly.pdbx_seq_one_letter_code
_entity_poly.pdbx_strand_id
1 'polypeptide(L)'
;MEKENHGLSETEILQPIPDRLVVLTFDDGNKSDYTYVGPLLKRYGFGATFFITEGLNFLNNKAHYVTWEEIRQLHDEGFEIGNHTRHHTHANTQSKAELLADLIHIDERCEEHGIPVPETFGYPADCRGPEAIEALSEKGYRFARRGIGPEFPFHPEGGRGPVYDPDVHHPLVVPSAGVPGPNYGFEDLVWAVEQAKDGKIAVLTFHGVPAVEHPWVNVSPEQFETYMNYLRANACTVIALRDLAKYVDASETAGKSITYWP
;
A
#
# COMPACT_ATOMS: atom_id res chain seq x y z
N MET A 1 -34.84 1.29 33.74
CA MET A 1 -33.47 1.47 33.31
C MET A 1 -33.11 0.21 32.53
N GLU A 2 -33.49 0.20 31.28
CA GLU A 2 -33.18 -0.89 30.33
C GLU A 2 -31.73 -0.75 29.85
N LYS A 3 -30.97 -1.82 29.98
CA LYS A 3 -29.61 -1.90 29.44
C LYS A 3 -29.78 -2.13 27.94
N GLU A 4 -29.39 -1.15 27.15
CA GLU A 4 -29.21 -1.32 25.71
C GLU A 4 -28.12 -2.38 25.49
N ASN A 5 -28.56 -3.47 24.90
CA ASN A 5 -27.73 -4.58 24.45
C ASN A 5 -27.02 -4.08 23.17
N HIS A 6 -25.75 -3.72 23.25
CA HIS A 6 -24.94 -3.47 22.06
C HIS A 6 -24.83 -4.78 21.30
N GLY A 7 -25.50 -4.80 20.17
CA GLY A 7 -25.53 -5.95 19.27
C GLY A 7 -24.12 -6.35 18.85
N LEU A 8 -23.90 -7.66 18.87
CA LEU A 8 -22.76 -8.34 18.26
C LEU A 8 -22.66 -7.85 16.80
N SER A 9 -21.49 -7.38 16.38
CA SER A 9 -21.23 -7.06 14.99
C SER A 9 -21.52 -8.29 14.15
N GLU A 10 -22.33 -8.15 13.10
CA GLU A 10 -22.48 -9.18 12.09
C GLU A 10 -21.07 -9.49 11.57
N THR A 11 -20.63 -10.73 11.73
CA THR A 11 -19.38 -11.21 11.12
C THR A 11 -19.54 -11.05 9.61
N GLU A 12 -18.87 -10.07 9.02
CA GLU A 12 -18.82 -9.92 7.57
C GLU A 12 -18.34 -11.24 6.98
N ILE A 13 -19.16 -11.85 6.12
CA ILE A 13 -18.80 -13.10 5.45
C ILE A 13 -17.71 -12.76 4.41
N LEU A 14 -16.49 -13.25 4.66
CA LEU A 14 -15.38 -13.07 3.72
C LEU A 14 -15.69 -13.72 2.38
N GLN A 15 -15.30 -13.05 1.32
CA GLN A 15 -15.38 -13.59 -0.04
C GLN A 15 -14.19 -14.52 -0.31
N PRO A 16 -14.34 -15.54 -1.15
CA PRO A 16 -13.19 -16.32 -1.61
C PRO A 16 -12.24 -15.42 -2.42
N ILE A 17 -10.93 -15.58 -2.19
CA ILE A 17 -9.90 -14.83 -2.93
C ILE A 17 -9.89 -15.33 -4.38
N PRO A 18 -10.18 -14.47 -5.37
CA PRO A 18 -10.12 -14.86 -6.77
C PRO A 18 -8.66 -15.01 -7.24
N ASP A 19 -8.41 -15.91 -8.18
CA ASP A 19 -7.13 -15.93 -8.88
C ASP A 19 -6.87 -14.60 -9.58
N ARG A 20 -5.61 -14.19 -9.64
CA ARG A 20 -5.16 -12.90 -10.19
C ARG A 20 -5.75 -11.68 -9.46
N LEU A 21 -5.92 -11.81 -8.14
CA LEU A 21 -6.19 -10.65 -7.29
C LEU A 21 -4.89 -9.85 -7.14
N VAL A 22 -4.94 -8.59 -7.57
CA VAL A 22 -3.80 -7.67 -7.57
C VAL A 22 -4.16 -6.45 -6.72
N VAL A 23 -3.25 -6.06 -5.84
CA VAL A 23 -3.31 -4.81 -5.08
C VAL A 23 -2.29 -3.84 -5.65
N LEU A 24 -2.71 -2.62 -6.00
CA LEU A 24 -1.79 -1.56 -6.42
C LEU A 24 -1.57 -0.58 -5.28
N THR A 25 -0.31 -0.30 -4.99
CA THR A 25 0.10 0.71 -4.01
C THR A 25 1.12 1.65 -4.61
N PHE A 26 1.03 2.93 -4.23
CA PHE A 26 1.91 4.00 -4.68
C PHE A 26 2.44 4.77 -3.47
N ASP A 27 3.76 4.95 -3.38
CA ASP A 27 4.42 5.59 -2.25
C ASP A 27 4.76 7.04 -2.53
N ASP A 28 4.97 7.82 -1.46
CA ASP A 28 5.55 9.15 -1.41
C ASP A 28 4.63 10.32 -1.83
N GLY A 29 3.46 10.07 -2.42
CA GLY A 29 2.59 11.14 -2.89
C GLY A 29 3.19 11.96 -4.04
N ASN A 30 3.66 11.27 -5.08
CA ASN A 30 4.23 11.89 -6.26
C ASN A 30 3.19 12.71 -7.05
N LYS A 31 3.60 13.79 -7.71
CA LYS A 31 2.69 14.61 -8.54
C LYS A 31 2.01 13.80 -9.63
N SER A 32 2.69 12.79 -10.17
CA SER A 32 2.16 11.89 -11.20
C SER A 32 1.00 11.03 -10.71
N ASP A 33 0.87 10.79 -9.40
CA ASP A 33 -0.24 10.04 -8.82
C ASP A 33 -1.59 10.71 -9.15
N TYR A 34 -1.62 12.03 -9.03
CA TYR A 34 -2.79 12.84 -9.37
C TYR A 34 -2.90 13.15 -10.86
N THR A 35 -1.79 13.53 -11.51
CA THR A 35 -1.85 14.05 -12.89
C THR A 35 -1.95 12.96 -13.96
N TYR A 36 -1.52 11.74 -13.65
CA TYR A 36 -1.46 10.65 -14.62
C TYR A 36 -2.04 9.32 -14.09
N VAL A 37 -1.57 8.84 -12.93
CA VAL A 37 -1.92 7.50 -12.41
C VAL A 37 -3.40 7.40 -12.09
N GLY A 38 -3.94 8.28 -11.25
CA GLY A 38 -5.35 8.28 -10.86
C GLY A 38 -6.29 8.31 -12.07
N PRO A 39 -6.15 9.29 -13.00
CA PRO A 39 -6.95 9.34 -14.23
C PRO A 39 -6.84 8.08 -15.10
N LEU A 40 -5.67 7.46 -15.17
CA LEU A 40 -5.47 6.23 -15.92
C LEU A 40 -6.20 5.05 -15.25
N LEU A 41 -5.96 4.83 -13.95
CA LEU A 41 -6.58 3.74 -13.19
C LEU A 41 -8.11 3.83 -13.20
N LYS A 42 -8.64 5.06 -13.11
CA LYS A 42 -10.09 5.30 -13.21
C LYS A 42 -10.66 4.82 -14.55
N ARG A 43 -9.95 5.06 -15.68
CA ARG A 43 -10.37 4.55 -17.00
C ARG A 43 -10.38 3.02 -17.08
N TYR A 44 -9.50 2.35 -16.31
CA TYR A 44 -9.48 0.89 -16.22
C TYR A 44 -10.50 0.32 -15.23
N GLY A 45 -11.05 1.15 -14.34
CA GLY A 45 -11.89 0.71 -13.22
C GLY A 45 -11.08 -0.01 -12.13
N PHE A 46 -9.82 0.35 -11.98
CA PHE A 46 -8.88 -0.25 -11.01
C PHE A 46 -8.82 0.54 -9.71
N GLY A 47 -8.80 -0.19 -8.58
CA GLY A 47 -8.52 0.38 -7.27
C GLY A 47 -7.02 0.53 -7.04
N ALA A 48 -6.65 1.45 -6.15
CA ALA A 48 -5.27 1.65 -5.70
C ALA A 48 -5.23 2.35 -4.34
N THR A 49 -4.09 2.21 -3.65
CA THR A 49 -3.75 2.92 -2.43
C THR A 49 -2.60 3.89 -2.70
N PHE A 50 -2.76 5.15 -2.30
CA PHE A 50 -1.70 6.14 -2.30
C PHE A 50 -1.23 6.37 -0.87
N PHE A 51 0.00 5.97 -0.56
CA PHE A 51 0.62 6.16 0.75
C PHE A 51 1.29 7.52 0.83
N ILE A 52 0.79 8.38 1.73
CA ILE A 52 1.18 9.78 1.82
C ILE A 52 2.14 10.02 2.97
N THR A 53 3.21 10.74 2.67
CA THR A 53 4.16 11.32 3.63
C THR A 53 4.30 12.82 3.41
N GLU A 54 4.64 13.58 4.45
CA GLU A 54 5.08 14.98 4.33
C GLU A 54 6.62 15.12 4.35
N GLY A 55 7.35 13.99 4.40
CA GLY A 55 8.80 13.93 4.21
C GLY A 55 9.24 14.24 2.78
N LEU A 56 10.49 13.93 2.45
CA LEU A 56 11.03 13.97 1.09
C LEU A 56 10.86 15.33 0.37
N ASN A 57 10.82 16.43 1.13
CA ASN A 57 10.55 17.79 0.61
C ASN A 57 9.11 17.99 0.06
N PHE A 58 8.17 17.12 0.43
CA PHE A 58 6.77 17.16 0.00
C PHE A 58 6.13 18.55 0.19
N LEU A 59 6.35 19.21 1.34
CA LEU A 59 5.71 20.48 1.64
C LEU A 59 6.15 21.63 0.72
N ASN A 60 7.38 21.59 0.20
CA ASN A 60 7.98 22.69 -0.56
C ASN A 60 8.05 22.44 -2.08
N ASN A 61 8.14 21.18 -2.51
CA ASN A 61 8.33 20.82 -3.91
C ASN A 61 7.01 20.38 -4.58
N LYS A 62 6.07 21.28 -4.74
CA LYS A 62 4.77 20.99 -5.35
C LYS A 62 4.80 20.80 -6.88
N ALA A 63 5.95 20.96 -7.50
CA ALA A 63 6.15 20.54 -8.88
C ALA A 63 6.24 19.01 -9.02
N HIS A 64 6.75 18.32 -7.98
CA HIS A 64 6.98 16.86 -8.02
C HIS A 64 6.13 16.08 -7.01
N TYR A 65 5.51 16.75 -6.04
CA TYR A 65 4.61 16.11 -5.07
C TYR A 65 3.21 16.70 -5.12
N VAL A 66 2.22 15.89 -4.80
CA VAL A 66 0.81 16.30 -4.73
C VAL A 66 0.57 17.32 -3.62
N THR A 67 -0.52 18.09 -3.74
CA THR A 67 -1.04 18.92 -2.64
C THR A 67 -2.10 18.12 -1.87
N TRP A 68 -2.47 18.59 -0.67
CA TRP A 68 -3.53 17.96 0.10
C TRP A 68 -4.90 18.06 -0.59
N GLU A 69 -5.15 19.12 -1.38
CA GLU A 69 -6.33 19.25 -2.22
C GLU A 69 -6.37 18.20 -3.34
N GLU A 70 -5.22 17.89 -3.95
CA GLU A 70 -5.11 16.84 -4.96
C GLU A 70 -5.27 15.44 -4.34
N ILE A 71 -4.73 15.22 -3.12
CA ILE A 71 -4.95 13.98 -2.35
C ILE A 71 -6.44 13.81 -2.04
N ARG A 72 -7.12 14.89 -1.64
CA ARG A 72 -8.56 14.86 -1.42
C ARG A 72 -9.32 14.49 -2.71
N GLN A 73 -8.91 15.00 -3.87
CA GLN A 73 -9.54 14.66 -5.14
C GLN A 73 -9.33 13.18 -5.50
N LEU A 74 -8.15 12.62 -5.26
CA LEU A 74 -7.90 11.18 -5.42
C LEU A 74 -8.84 10.36 -4.52
N HIS A 75 -9.02 10.77 -3.27
CA HIS A 75 -9.98 10.15 -2.36
C HIS A 75 -11.41 10.22 -2.90
N ASP A 76 -11.86 11.39 -3.34
CA ASP A 76 -13.20 11.61 -3.88
C ASP A 76 -13.47 10.81 -5.18
N GLU A 77 -12.42 10.45 -5.89
CA GLU A 77 -12.46 9.55 -7.05
C GLU A 77 -12.51 8.06 -6.68
N GLY A 78 -12.47 7.72 -5.38
CA GLY A 78 -12.63 6.37 -4.85
C GLY A 78 -11.34 5.67 -4.48
N PHE A 79 -10.18 6.29 -4.69
CA PHE A 79 -8.89 5.73 -4.30
C PHE A 79 -8.70 5.74 -2.77
N GLU A 80 -7.90 4.83 -2.28
CA GLU A 80 -7.52 4.81 -0.88
C GLU A 80 -6.34 5.74 -0.63
N ILE A 81 -6.41 6.49 0.46
CA ILE A 81 -5.30 7.25 1.02
C ILE A 81 -4.79 6.48 2.24
N GLY A 82 -3.54 6.06 2.21
CA GLY A 82 -2.87 5.35 3.29
C GLY A 82 -1.77 6.19 3.93
N ASN A 83 -1.29 5.77 5.10
CA ASN A 83 -0.28 6.47 5.88
C ASN A 83 1.13 5.96 5.54
N HIS A 84 2.08 6.88 5.34
CA HIS A 84 3.49 6.58 5.06
C HIS A 84 4.45 7.34 6.00
N THR A 85 4.01 7.61 7.22
CA THR A 85 4.63 8.46 8.24
C THR A 85 4.74 9.93 7.83
N ARG A 86 4.89 10.79 8.82
CA ARG A 86 5.09 12.22 8.58
C ARG A 86 6.42 12.51 7.86
N HIS A 87 7.51 11.91 8.34
CA HIS A 87 8.86 12.29 7.94
C HIS A 87 9.54 11.33 6.97
N HIS A 88 8.85 10.25 6.56
CA HIS A 88 9.43 9.14 5.79
C HIS A 88 10.62 8.49 6.53
N THR A 89 10.57 8.46 7.86
CA THR A 89 11.60 7.84 8.68
C THR A 89 11.42 6.32 8.73
N HIS A 90 12.54 5.59 8.71
CA HIS A 90 12.52 4.13 8.83
C HIS A 90 11.85 3.70 10.13
N ALA A 91 10.78 2.92 10.06
CA ALA A 91 9.97 2.57 11.23
C ALA A 91 10.70 1.69 12.25
N ASN A 92 11.78 1.01 11.87
CA ASN A 92 12.64 0.22 12.77
C ASN A 92 13.65 1.08 13.56
N THR A 93 13.82 2.35 13.22
CA THR A 93 14.74 3.28 13.89
C THR A 93 14.01 4.24 14.83
N GLN A 94 12.69 4.25 14.81
CA GLN A 94 11.84 5.06 15.68
C GLN A 94 11.43 4.26 16.91
N SER A 95 11.35 4.94 18.05
CA SER A 95 10.61 4.41 19.19
C SER A 95 9.11 4.37 18.86
N LYS A 96 8.36 3.51 19.54
CA LYS A 96 6.90 3.43 19.39
C LYS A 96 6.22 4.81 19.52
N ALA A 97 6.67 5.63 20.47
CA ALA A 97 6.10 6.97 20.70
C ALA A 97 6.35 7.93 19.54
N GLU A 98 7.55 7.91 18.95
CA GLU A 98 7.89 8.72 17.76
C GLU A 98 7.08 8.28 16.55
N LEU A 99 6.98 6.97 16.32
CA LEU A 99 6.16 6.46 15.22
C LEU A 99 4.68 6.81 15.39
N LEU A 100 4.13 6.65 16.61
CA LEU A 100 2.74 7.05 16.88
C LEU A 100 2.50 8.54 16.60
N ALA A 101 3.46 9.41 16.96
CA ALA A 101 3.36 10.84 16.66
C ALA A 101 3.35 11.12 15.13
N ASP A 102 4.19 10.41 14.36
CA ASP A 102 4.23 10.51 12.91
C ASP A 102 2.94 10.02 12.25
N LEU A 103 2.37 8.91 12.75
CA LEU A 103 1.09 8.38 12.26
C LEU A 103 -0.06 9.34 12.55
N ILE A 104 -0.17 9.83 13.79
CA ILE A 104 -1.21 10.77 14.21
C ILE A 104 -1.18 12.04 13.36
N HIS A 105 0.01 12.54 13.03
CA HIS A 105 0.12 13.73 12.19
C HIS A 105 -0.55 13.54 10.80
N ILE A 106 -0.29 12.44 10.13
CA ILE A 106 -0.93 12.16 8.82
C ILE A 106 -2.43 11.92 8.98
N ASP A 107 -2.86 11.25 10.06
CA ASP A 107 -4.28 11.06 10.38
C ASP A 107 -4.99 12.42 10.51
N GLU A 108 -4.43 13.35 11.29
CA GLU A 108 -4.95 14.72 11.46
C GLU A 108 -4.99 15.49 10.14
N ARG A 109 -3.94 15.37 9.31
CA ARG A 109 -3.93 15.99 7.98
C ARG A 109 -5.04 15.44 7.07
N CYS A 110 -5.30 14.14 7.12
CA CYS A 110 -6.43 13.55 6.40
C CYS A 110 -7.76 14.13 6.87
N GLU A 111 -8.00 14.17 8.18
CA GLU A 111 -9.23 14.72 8.76
C GLU A 111 -9.43 16.20 8.40
N GLU A 112 -8.37 17.03 8.49
CA GLU A 112 -8.40 18.45 8.10
C GLU A 112 -8.86 18.67 6.66
N HIS A 113 -8.58 17.72 5.77
CA HIS A 113 -8.98 17.74 4.36
C HIS A 113 -10.25 16.91 4.09
N GLY A 114 -10.93 16.42 5.14
CA GLY A 114 -12.15 15.62 5.02
C GLY A 114 -11.94 14.22 4.44
N ILE A 115 -10.73 13.69 4.53
CA ILE A 115 -10.37 12.32 4.17
C ILE A 115 -10.50 11.47 5.46
N PRO A 116 -11.10 10.28 5.41
CA PRO A 116 -11.12 9.37 6.56
C PRO A 116 -9.70 9.05 7.06
N VAL A 117 -9.57 8.81 8.37
CA VAL A 117 -8.32 8.34 8.97
C VAL A 117 -7.86 7.07 8.25
N PRO A 118 -6.57 7.00 7.83
CA PRO A 118 -6.03 5.83 7.15
C PRO A 118 -6.12 4.56 7.98
N GLU A 119 -6.59 3.47 7.36
CA GLU A 119 -6.64 2.13 7.95
C GLU A 119 -5.49 1.24 7.46
N THR A 120 -4.67 1.74 6.53
CA THR A 120 -3.54 1.02 5.95
C THR A 120 -2.25 1.83 6.00
N PHE A 121 -1.15 1.10 6.06
CA PHE A 121 0.19 1.66 6.20
C PHE A 121 1.16 1.10 5.16
N GLY A 122 2.04 1.94 4.63
CA GLY A 122 3.22 1.54 3.86
C GLY A 122 4.47 1.78 4.69
N TYR A 123 5.34 0.78 4.83
CA TYR A 123 6.61 0.96 5.55
C TYR A 123 7.61 1.77 4.72
N PRO A 124 8.06 2.97 5.19
CA PRO A 124 9.13 3.70 4.52
C PRO A 124 10.39 2.84 4.38
N ALA A 125 10.96 2.81 3.18
CA ALA A 125 12.15 2.01 2.84
C ALA A 125 12.06 0.51 3.27
N ASP A 126 10.85 -0.03 3.37
CA ASP A 126 10.56 -1.40 3.81
C ASP A 126 11.00 -1.75 5.25
N CYS A 127 11.55 -0.78 5.98
CA CYS A 127 12.13 -0.99 7.30
C CYS A 127 11.05 -1.14 8.37
N ARG A 128 11.12 -2.24 9.12
CA ARG A 128 10.12 -2.60 10.13
C ARG A 128 10.72 -3.33 11.31
N GLY A 129 10.19 -3.07 12.48
CA GLY A 129 10.59 -3.69 13.73
C GLY A 129 9.39 -4.03 14.63
N PRO A 130 9.61 -4.68 15.78
CA PRO A 130 8.53 -5.05 16.71
C PRO A 130 7.70 -3.85 17.17
N GLU A 131 8.35 -2.75 17.53
CA GLU A 131 7.67 -1.54 18.01
C GLU A 131 6.76 -0.92 16.95
N ALA A 132 7.14 -1.03 15.67
CA ALA A 132 6.30 -0.56 14.57
C ALA A 132 5.00 -1.37 14.46
N ILE A 133 5.09 -2.69 14.58
CA ILE A 133 3.89 -3.56 14.52
C ILE A 133 2.98 -3.31 15.72
N GLU A 134 3.55 -3.11 16.92
CA GLU A 134 2.78 -2.75 18.11
C GLU A 134 2.07 -1.39 17.94
N ALA A 135 2.77 -0.38 17.43
CA ALA A 135 2.20 0.93 17.18
C ALA A 135 1.04 0.90 16.19
N LEU A 136 1.21 0.19 15.08
CA LEU A 136 0.17 0.00 14.06
C LEU A 136 -1.05 -0.75 14.60
N SER A 137 -0.81 -1.82 15.36
CA SER A 137 -1.87 -2.60 16.02
C SER A 137 -2.65 -1.74 17.02
N GLU A 138 -1.96 -0.96 17.86
CA GLU A 138 -2.58 -0.06 18.85
C GLU A 138 -3.44 1.02 18.19
N LYS A 139 -2.99 1.55 17.05
CA LYS A 139 -3.72 2.54 16.25
C LYS A 139 -4.89 1.93 15.46
N GLY A 140 -4.99 0.60 15.39
CA GLY A 140 -6.08 -0.08 14.68
C GLY A 140 -5.87 -0.21 13.18
N TYR A 141 -4.63 -0.09 12.68
CA TYR A 141 -4.34 -0.38 11.29
C TYR A 141 -4.69 -1.84 10.94
N ARG A 142 -5.34 -2.04 9.82
CA ARG A 142 -5.80 -3.36 9.37
C ARG A 142 -4.75 -4.09 8.54
N PHE A 143 -4.10 -3.37 7.62
CA PHE A 143 -3.04 -3.91 6.77
C PHE A 143 -1.87 -2.96 6.70
N ALA A 144 -0.65 -3.53 6.69
CA ALA A 144 0.57 -2.77 6.48
C ALA A 144 1.44 -3.46 5.43
N ARG A 145 1.77 -2.74 4.34
CA ARG A 145 2.54 -3.25 3.22
C ARG A 145 4.03 -2.99 3.46
N ARG A 146 4.82 -4.05 3.29
CA ARG A 146 6.27 -4.06 3.25
C ARG A 146 6.79 -4.34 1.83
N GLY A 147 8.09 -4.21 1.62
CA GLY A 147 8.73 -4.56 0.36
C GLY A 147 8.96 -6.07 0.16
N ILE A 148 9.97 -6.38 -0.64
CA ILE A 148 10.26 -7.74 -1.13
C ILE A 148 11.09 -8.59 -0.17
N GLY A 149 11.84 -7.96 0.74
CA GLY A 149 12.71 -8.67 1.69
C GLY A 149 11.98 -9.18 2.93
N PRO A 150 12.52 -10.20 3.60
CA PRO A 150 13.83 -10.84 3.38
C PRO A 150 13.80 -12.00 2.38
N GLU A 151 12.66 -12.43 1.87
CA GLU A 151 12.51 -13.64 1.04
C GLU A 151 13.17 -13.49 -0.34
N PHE A 152 13.26 -12.26 -0.83
CA PHE A 152 13.93 -11.91 -2.08
C PHE A 152 15.06 -10.92 -1.83
N PRO A 153 16.14 -10.96 -2.63
CA PRO A 153 17.23 -10.00 -2.53
C PRO A 153 16.73 -8.57 -2.74
N PHE A 154 17.12 -7.66 -1.85
CA PHE A 154 16.83 -6.25 -2.02
C PHE A 154 17.66 -5.66 -3.17
N HIS A 155 16.98 -4.99 -4.10
CA HIS A 155 17.59 -4.17 -5.14
C HIS A 155 16.95 -2.79 -5.09
N PRO A 156 17.74 -1.72 -4.95
CA PRO A 156 17.20 -0.35 -4.90
C PRO A 156 16.44 0.02 -6.19
N GLU A 157 16.77 -0.58 -7.32
CA GLU A 157 16.18 -0.34 -8.64
C GLU A 157 14.98 -1.24 -8.97
N GLY A 158 14.37 -1.85 -7.96
CA GLY A 158 13.20 -2.71 -8.10
C GLY A 158 13.53 -4.20 -8.21
N GLY A 159 12.52 -5.03 -8.15
CA GLY A 159 12.67 -6.48 -8.22
C GLY A 159 11.41 -7.25 -7.87
N ARG A 160 11.47 -8.58 -8.06
CA ARG A 160 10.43 -9.53 -7.64
C ARG A 160 10.43 -9.71 -6.14
N GLY A 161 9.27 -10.06 -5.59
CA GLY A 161 9.09 -10.40 -4.19
C GLY A 161 8.02 -11.46 -3.98
N PRO A 162 7.77 -11.90 -2.74
CA PRO A 162 6.78 -12.93 -2.46
C PRO A 162 5.36 -12.37 -2.61
N VAL A 163 4.43 -13.19 -3.11
CA VAL A 163 3.00 -12.90 -3.05
C VAL A 163 2.51 -12.95 -1.60
N TYR A 164 1.49 -12.17 -1.30
CA TYR A 164 0.81 -12.23 -0.01
C TYR A 164 -0.01 -13.52 0.10
N ASP A 165 0.31 -14.34 1.08
CA ASP A 165 -0.41 -15.53 1.49
C ASP A 165 -1.03 -15.24 2.85
N PRO A 166 -2.37 -15.04 2.95
CA PRO A 166 -3.02 -14.71 4.22
C PRO A 166 -2.89 -15.79 5.30
N ASP A 167 -2.68 -17.04 4.92
CA ASP A 167 -2.49 -18.14 5.88
C ASP A 167 -1.08 -18.11 6.50
N VAL A 168 -0.14 -17.43 5.87
CA VAL A 168 1.28 -17.40 6.27
C VAL A 168 1.68 -16.03 6.84
N HIS A 169 1.33 -14.95 6.15
CA HIS A 169 1.82 -13.61 6.47
C HIS A 169 0.87 -12.85 7.39
N HIS A 170 1.45 -12.18 8.37
CA HIS A 170 0.69 -11.30 9.26
C HIS A 170 0.14 -10.08 8.48
N PRO A 171 -1.12 -9.65 8.70
CA PRO A 171 -1.72 -8.55 7.94
C PRO A 171 -1.00 -7.21 8.10
N LEU A 172 -0.29 -6.98 9.20
CA LEU A 172 0.59 -5.82 9.36
C LEU A 172 2.00 -6.02 8.74
N VAL A 173 2.20 -7.07 7.92
CA VAL A 173 3.49 -7.34 7.22
C VAL A 173 3.22 -7.92 5.83
N VAL A 174 2.26 -7.37 5.11
CA VAL A 174 1.88 -7.77 3.75
C VAL A 174 3.07 -7.56 2.79
N PRO A 175 3.63 -8.61 2.18
CA PRO A 175 4.77 -8.47 1.29
C PRO A 175 4.37 -7.89 -0.08
N SER A 176 5.34 -7.24 -0.75
CA SER A 176 5.21 -6.83 -2.15
C SER A 176 5.68 -7.95 -3.07
N ALA A 177 4.84 -8.38 -4.00
CA ALA A 177 5.19 -9.36 -5.04
C ALA A 177 6.10 -8.76 -6.12
N GLY A 178 6.17 -7.45 -6.17
CA GLY A 178 7.07 -6.70 -7.04
C GLY A 178 7.15 -5.23 -6.66
N VAL A 179 8.34 -4.69 -6.82
CA VAL A 179 8.62 -3.25 -6.74
C VAL A 179 9.11 -2.82 -8.13
N PRO A 180 8.23 -2.24 -8.96
CA PRO A 180 8.60 -1.72 -10.27
C PRO A 180 9.65 -0.61 -10.18
N GLY A 181 10.64 -0.69 -11.07
CA GLY A 181 11.77 0.21 -11.18
C GLY A 181 12.60 -0.16 -12.42
N PRO A 182 13.79 0.40 -12.63
CA PRO A 182 14.63 0.10 -13.80
C PRO A 182 14.94 -1.38 -14.00
N ASN A 183 15.04 -2.16 -12.91
CA ASN A 183 15.32 -3.61 -12.96
C ASN A 183 14.05 -4.48 -12.90
N TYR A 184 12.87 -3.89 -13.08
CA TYR A 184 11.59 -4.62 -13.09
C TYR A 184 10.90 -4.43 -14.44
N GLY A 185 10.87 -5.49 -15.21
CA GLY A 185 10.30 -5.49 -16.55
C GLY A 185 8.88 -6.06 -16.62
N PHE A 186 8.36 -6.13 -17.86
CA PHE A 186 7.03 -6.69 -18.13
C PHE A 186 6.92 -8.16 -17.69
N GLU A 187 7.98 -8.96 -17.88
CA GLU A 187 8.00 -10.38 -17.48
C GLU A 187 7.93 -10.56 -15.95
N ASP A 188 8.40 -9.57 -15.18
CA ASP A 188 8.32 -9.60 -13.73
C ASP A 188 6.90 -9.33 -13.25
N LEU A 189 6.18 -8.41 -13.91
CA LEU A 189 4.76 -8.20 -13.68
C LEU A 189 3.95 -9.48 -13.98
N VAL A 190 4.18 -10.07 -15.15
CA VAL A 190 3.51 -11.31 -15.56
C VAL A 190 3.76 -12.40 -14.51
N TRP A 191 5.00 -12.57 -14.11
CA TRP A 191 5.37 -13.53 -13.06
C TRP A 191 4.62 -13.28 -11.76
N ALA A 192 4.57 -12.04 -11.26
CA ALA A 192 3.88 -11.71 -10.02
C ALA A 192 2.37 -12.04 -10.09
N VAL A 193 1.72 -11.68 -11.20
CA VAL A 193 0.30 -11.98 -11.43
C VAL A 193 0.02 -13.47 -11.52
N GLU A 194 0.92 -14.26 -12.14
CA GLU A 194 0.77 -15.72 -12.23
C GLU A 194 0.96 -16.43 -10.89
N GLN A 195 1.64 -15.81 -9.92
CA GLN A 195 1.72 -16.32 -8.55
C GLN A 195 0.46 -16.04 -7.72
N ALA A 196 -0.38 -15.08 -8.13
CA ALA A 196 -1.63 -14.72 -7.45
C ALA A 196 -2.74 -15.73 -7.78
N LYS A 197 -2.66 -16.90 -7.18
CA LYS A 197 -3.59 -18.03 -7.33
C LYS A 197 -3.62 -18.87 -6.04
N ASP A 198 -4.59 -19.74 -5.95
CA ASP A 198 -4.74 -20.65 -4.80
C ASP A 198 -4.79 -19.86 -3.47
N GLY A 199 -5.59 -18.80 -3.41
CA GLY A 199 -5.76 -17.95 -2.23
C GLY A 199 -4.63 -16.93 -1.98
N LYS A 200 -3.67 -16.78 -2.91
CA LYS A 200 -2.57 -15.81 -2.81
C LYS A 200 -2.83 -14.56 -3.63
N ILE A 201 -2.23 -13.45 -3.22
CA ILE A 201 -2.50 -12.10 -3.72
C ILE A 201 -1.20 -11.44 -4.18
N ALA A 202 -1.18 -10.84 -5.36
CA ALA A 202 -0.04 -10.05 -5.82
C ALA A 202 -0.19 -8.59 -5.37
N VAL A 203 0.67 -8.13 -4.46
CA VAL A 203 0.74 -6.72 -4.07
C VAL A 203 1.91 -6.07 -4.81
N LEU A 204 1.66 -4.98 -5.53
CA LEU A 204 2.66 -4.27 -6.31
C LEU A 204 2.90 -2.89 -5.71
N THR A 205 4.17 -2.54 -5.51
CA THR A 205 4.59 -1.28 -4.92
C THR A 205 5.23 -0.39 -5.97
N PHE A 206 4.47 0.57 -6.45
CA PHE A 206 4.95 1.64 -7.32
C PHE A 206 5.35 2.88 -6.49
N HIS A 207 6.07 3.77 -7.14
CA HIS A 207 6.24 5.16 -6.73
C HIS A 207 5.64 6.06 -7.83
N GLY A 208 6.29 7.15 -8.21
CA GLY A 208 5.77 8.00 -9.29
C GLY A 208 5.84 7.38 -10.69
N VAL A 209 4.94 7.82 -11.57
CA VAL A 209 4.91 7.47 -12.99
C VAL A 209 4.87 8.76 -13.86
N PRO A 210 6.03 9.39 -14.11
CA PRO A 210 7.38 9.02 -13.63
C PRO A 210 7.64 9.43 -12.18
N ALA A 211 8.60 8.72 -11.52
CA ALA A 211 9.17 9.11 -10.23
C ALA A 211 10.39 10.03 -10.45
N VAL A 212 10.15 11.33 -10.56
CA VAL A 212 11.20 12.31 -10.95
C VAL A 212 12.26 12.46 -9.86
N GLU A 213 11.85 12.50 -8.59
CA GLU A 213 12.77 12.67 -7.45
C GLU A 213 13.47 11.34 -7.07
N HIS A 214 12.91 10.20 -7.46
CA HIS A 214 13.40 8.88 -7.10
C HIS A 214 13.62 8.00 -8.35
N PRO A 215 14.65 8.34 -9.19
CA PRO A 215 14.83 7.67 -10.48
C PRO A 215 15.14 6.16 -10.37
N TRP A 216 15.57 5.68 -9.20
CA TRP A 216 15.85 4.27 -8.95
C TRP A 216 14.58 3.40 -8.78
N VAL A 217 13.42 4.00 -8.56
CA VAL A 217 12.10 3.34 -8.53
C VAL A 217 11.17 3.91 -9.61
N ASN A 218 11.75 4.51 -10.64
CA ASN A 218 10.99 5.12 -11.72
C ASN A 218 10.37 4.07 -12.65
N VAL A 219 9.13 4.34 -13.05
CA VAL A 219 8.43 3.63 -14.11
C VAL A 219 7.97 4.65 -15.14
N SER A 220 8.24 4.41 -16.43
CA SER A 220 7.76 5.32 -17.47
C SER A 220 6.24 5.21 -17.66
N PRO A 221 5.57 6.27 -18.14
CA PRO A 221 4.15 6.20 -18.49
C PRO A 221 3.82 5.07 -19.46
N GLU A 222 4.64 4.84 -20.48
CA GLU A 222 4.45 3.80 -21.49
C GLU A 222 4.57 2.40 -20.88
N GLN A 223 5.54 2.20 -19.98
CA GLN A 223 5.72 0.94 -19.27
C GLN A 223 4.53 0.67 -18.33
N PHE A 224 4.11 1.69 -17.58
CA PHE A 224 2.96 1.58 -16.69
C PHE A 224 1.66 1.26 -17.45
N GLU A 225 1.41 1.95 -18.56
CA GLU A 225 0.24 1.65 -19.40
C GLU A 225 0.28 0.23 -19.97
N THR A 226 1.45 -0.27 -20.34
CA THR A 226 1.65 -1.66 -20.74
C THR A 226 1.25 -2.63 -19.63
N TYR A 227 1.61 -2.33 -18.39
CA TYR A 227 1.24 -3.11 -17.21
C TYR A 227 -0.27 -3.11 -16.99
N MET A 228 -0.91 -1.95 -17.02
CA MET A 228 -2.36 -1.84 -16.82
C MET A 228 -3.14 -2.53 -17.95
N ASN A 229 -2.67 -2.44 -19.19
CA ASN A 229 -3.25 -3.18 -20.31
C ASN A 229 -3.18 -4.70 -20.10
N TYR A 230 -2.06 -5.22 -19.60
CA TYR A 230 -1.92 -6.64 -19.27
C TYR A 230 -2.91 -7.07 -18.18
N LEU A 231 -3.01 -6.31 -17.09
CA LEU A 231 -3.94 -6.63 -16.00
C LEU A 231 -5.39 -6.68 -16.49
N ARG A 232 -5.78 -5.72 -17.33
CA ARG A 232 -7.12 -5.69 -17.94
C ARG A 232 -7.35 -6.86 -18.90
N ALA A 233 -6.40 -7.13 -19.79
CA ALA A 233 -6.52 -8.17 -20.82
C ALA A 233 -6.62 -9.58 -20.18
N ASN A 234 -6.02 -9.76 -19.00
CA ASN A 234 -6.05 -11.03 -18.27
C ASN A 234 -7.15 -11.09 -17.19
N ALA A 235 -8.11 -10.16 -17.23
CA ALA A 235 -9.23 -10.10 -16.29
C ALA A 235 -8.82 -10.14 -14.82
N CYS A 236 -7.70 -9.48 -14.47
CA CYS A 236 -7.26 -9.35 -13.09
C CYS A 236 -8.27 -8.55 -12.27
N THR A 237 -8.54 -8.97 -11.04
CA THR A 237 -9.25 -8.15 -10.06
C THR A 237 -8.24 -7.21 -9.42
N VAL A 238 -8.37 -5.90 -9.65
CA VAL A 238 -7.39 -4.90 -9.20
C VAL A 238 -8.03 -3.98 -8.17
N ILE A 239 -7.49 -3.98 -6.95
CA ILE A 239 -8.09 -3.34 -5.77
C ILE A 239 -7.09 -2.47 -5.01
N ALA A 240 -7.60 -1.64 -4.09
CA ALA A 240 -6.82 -0.96 -3.06
C ALA A 240 -6.47 -1.92 -1.91
N LEU A 241 -5.48 -1.57 -1.08
CA LEU A 241 -5.04 -2.40 0.03
C LEU A 241 -6.15 -2.58 1.09
N ARG A 242 -6.93 -1.54 1.40
CA ARG A 242 -8.09 -1.64 2.31
C ARG A 242 -9.11 -2.69 1.87
N ASP A 243 -9.25 -2.89 0.56
CA ASP A 243 -10.22 -3.84 0.00
C ASP A 243 -9.87 -5.30 0.29
N LEU A 244 -8.65 -5.58 0.75
CA LEU A 244 -8.28 -6.91 1.28
C LEU A 244 -9.23 -7.36 2.39
N ALA A 245 -9.83 -6.42 3.12
CA ALA A 245 -10.81 -6.72 4.16
C ALA A 245 -12.04 -7.49 3.67
N LYS A 246 -12.31 -7.48 2.37
CA LYS A 246 -13.37 -8.29 1.75
C LYS A 246 -13.03 -9.79 1.71
N TYR A 247 -11.74 -10.12 1.80
CA TYR A 247 -11.19 -11.44 1.56
C TYR A 247 -10.42 -12.00 2.75
N VAL A 248 -9.88 -11.13 3.61
CA VAL A 248 -8.95 -11.48 4.68
C VAL A 248 -9.41 -10.86 5.99
N ASP A 249 -9.54 -11.68 7.02
CA ASP A 249 -9.74 -11.17 8.39
C ASP A 249 -8.41 -10.67 8.95
N ALA A 250 -8.28 -9.36 9.07
CA ALA A 250 -7.07 -8.72 9.61
C ALA A 250 -6.90 -8.95 11.13
N SER A 251 -7.90 -9.46 11.84
CA SER A 251 -7.81 -9.80 13.25
C SER A 251 -7.20 -11.18 13.49
N GLU A 252 -7.22 -12.05 12.49
CA GLU A 252 -6.59 -13.37 12.55
C GLU A 252 -5.08 -13.27 12.40
N THR A 253 -4.36 -13.15 13.51
CA THR A 253 -2.89 -12.97 13.54
C THR A 253 -2.14 -14.15 14.16
N ALA A 254 -2.85 -15.06 14.86
CA ALA A 254 -2.23 -16.17 15.57
C ALA A 254 -1.46 -17.12 14.63
N GLY A 255 -0.19 -17.35 14.93
CA GLY A 255 0.67 -18.27 14.15
C GLY A 255 1.18 -17.71 12.81
N LYS A 256 0.78 -16.50 12.41
CA LYS A 256 1.24 -15.89 11.16
C LYS A 256 2.66 -15.34 11.31
N SER A 257 3.42 -15.42 10.23
CA SER A 257 4.82 -15.00 10.19
C SER A 257 4.95 -13.49 10.25
N ILE A 258 5.75 -13.01 11.20
CA ILE A 258 6.21 -11.63 11.28
C ILE A 258 7.69 -11.63 10.89
N THR A 259 8.00 -11.00 9.77
CA THR A 259 9.38 -10.84 9.33
C THR A 259 9.84 -9.41 9.63
N TYR A 260 10.94 -9.27 10.35
CA TYR A 260 11.60 -7.99 10.58
C TYR A 260 12.65 -7.73 9.49
N TRP A 261 12.87 -6.45 9.21
CA TRP A 261 13.87 -6.03 8.23
C TRP A 261 14.60 -4.80 8.77
N PRO A 262 15.97 -4.81 8.82
CA PRO A 262 16.78 -3.72 9.36
C PRO A 262 16.73 -2.46 8.51
#